data_490e40efb27446e043f97fe65693356b
#
_entry.id   490e40efb27446e043f97fe65693356b
#
_cell.length_a   1.000
_cell.length_b   1.000
_cell.length_c   1.000
_cell.angle_alpha   90.00
_cell.angle_beta   90.00
_cell.angle_gamma   90.00
#
_symmetry.space_group_name_H-M   'P 1'
#
loop_
_entity.id
_entity.type
_entity.pdbx_description
1 polymer ?
#
loop_
_entity_poly.entity_id
_entity_poly.type
_entity_poly.pdbx_seq_one_letter_code
_entity_poly.pdbx_strand_id
1 'polypeptide(L)'
;MSIETPVSRRFARLSVSEPSLQVVTGRNGGQSKACGHLAQLSLYPRHGSSFRGRHVSYHHSIAIDSTRLALVSTSDHRHTPEVIDTVRFLQAVTASLELDEVFGAFNACLHEVFEHDGWEYQAPDDEFHLTGGRTAPHRIEYRLTLNGQALGVIRLMRGRRFSEDEQRYVEGLLALAAPAIQNALRFSRLVRQLDSDPLTGLGNRRALWIQGERWLAESLRHRHPLSLLVLDLDFFKAINDTHGHPVGDQVLCRVAQTLKATTRASDLCVRLGGDEFVVLLPETDLKAAKECAERIRRALSQQFVETPSGERIGIRTSVGAATLRPGMTLDALYQEADTALYAAKHSRDLPPASVARAGRRIGRSYTLGGLTACEA
;
A
#
# COMPACT_ATOMS: atom_id res chain seq x y z
N MET A 1 -44.21 -12.89 44.32
CA MET A 1 -43.26 -12.83 45.46
C MET A 1 -41.95 -12.36 44.86
N SER A 2 -41.60 -11.14 45.18
CA SER A 2 -40.40 -10.41 44.76
C SER A 2 -39.15 -10.95 45.42
N ILE A 3 -38.03 -10.94 44.78
CA ILE A 3 -36.74 -10.58 45.37
C ILE A 3 -35.83 -10.05 44.28
N GLU A 4 -35.67 -8.72 44.26
CA GLU A 4 -34.60 -8.00 43.64
C GLU A 4 -33.32 -8.07 44.48
N THR A 5 -32.17 -8.18 43.85
CA THR A 5 -30.90 -7.77 44.45
C THR A 5 -30.06 -6.97 43.45
N PRO A 6 -29.59 -5.78 43.81
CA PRO A 6 -28.86 -4.93 42.92
C PRO A 6 -27.35 -5.23 42.97
N VAL A 7 -26.73 -5.39 41.76
CA VAL A 7 -25.26 -5.46 41.62
C VAL A 7 -24.73 -4.02 41.46
N SER A 8 -24.12 -3.56 42.54
CA SER A 8 -23.37 -2.29 42.61
C SER A 8 -22.13 -2.35 41.73
N ARG A 9 -22.09 -1.61 40.62
CA ARG A 9 -20.85 -1.33 39.85
C ARG A 9 -20.15 -0.13 40.47
N ARG A 10 -19.05 -0.36 41.14
CA ARG A 10 -18.06 0.67 41.51
C ARG A 10 -17.35 1.15 40.26
N PHE A 11 -17.63 2.39 39.85
CA PHE A 11 -16.77 3.14 38.91
C PHE A 11 -15.56 3.65 39.69
N ALA A 12 -14.37 3.17 39.38
CA ALA A 12 -13.12 3.78 39.80
C ALA A 12 -12.92 5.06 39.01
N ARG A 13 -12.94 6.21 39.69
CA ARG A 13 -12.51 7.50 39.14
C ARG A 13 -10.98 7.47 39.00
N LEU A 14 -10.50 7.45 37.77
CA LEU A 14 -9.12 7.81 37.47
C LEU A 14 -9.00 9.33 37.57
N SER A 15 -8.33 9.82 38.62
CA SER A 15 -7.92 11.20 38.75
C SER A 15 -6.75 11.45 37.80
N VAL A 16 -6.99 12.23 36.74
CA VAL A 16 -5.95 12.82 35.92
C VAL A 16 -5.39 14.01 36.70
N SER A 17 -4.15 13.91 37.17
CA SER A 17 -3.42 15.01 37.75
C SER A 17 -3.01 15.99 36.66
N GLU A 18 -3.50 17.23 36.77
CA GLU A 18 -3.02 18.37 35.98
C GLU A 18 -1.54 18.65 36.28
N PRO A 19 -0.70 18.93 35.28
CA PRO A 19 0.64 19.42 35.54
C PRO A 19 0.57 20.88 36.02
N SER A 20 0.85 21.11 37.29
CA SER A 20 1.01 22.43 37.87
C SER A 20 2.21 23.16 37.26
N LEU A 21 1.96 24.28 36.60
CA LEU A 21 2.98 25.24 36.16
C LEU A 21 3.55 25.95 37.45
N GLN A 22 4.77 25.61 37.81
CA GLN A 22 5.53 26.46 38.75
C GLN A 22 6.17 27.63 38.01
N VAL A 23 5.63 28.80 38.22
CA VAL A 23 6.25 30.06 37.80
C VAL A 23 7.35 30.43 38.82
N VAL A 24 8.61 30.24 38.43
CA VAL A 24 9.74 30.76 39.18
C VAL A 24 10.00 32.19 38.70
N THR A 25 9.64 33.19 39.52
CA THR A 25 10.00 34.58 39.29
C THR A 25 11.39 34.84 39.84
N GLY A 26 12.40 34.76 38.96
CA GLY A 26 13.75 35.28 39.26
C GLY A 26 13.87 36.69 38.69
N ARG A 27 14.03 37.70 39.55
CA ARG A 27 14.47 39.04 39.16
C ARG A 27 15.94 38.96 38.76
N ASN A 28 16.26 39.15 37.45
CA ASN A 28 17.41 39.99 37.03
C ASN A 28 17.35 40.17 35.52
N GLY A 29 17.64 41.37 35.06
CA GLY A 29 17.41 41.92 33.75
C GLY A 29 18.06 41.16 32.60
N GLY A 30 17.40 41.21 31.45
CA GLY A 30 17.95 40.82 30.15
C GLY A 30 17.10 39.77 29.43
N GLN A 31 16.36 40.21 28.45
CA GLN A 31 15.79 39.46 27.32
C GLN A 31 15.02 38.18 27.65
N SER A 32 13.72 38.32 27.71
CA SER A 32 12.78 37.20 27.70
C SER A 32 12.80 36.49 26.32
N LYS A 33 13.41 35.32 26.27
CA LYS A 33 13.17 34.37 25.19
C LYS A 33 11.96 33.51 25.58
N ALA A 34 10.81 33.86 25.02
CA ALA A 34 9.65 32.97 25.06
C ALA A 34 10.00 31.70 24.29
N CYS A 35 10.01 30.55 24.99
CA CYS A 35 10.21 29.24 24.38
C CYS A 35 8.84 28.77 23.83
N GLY A 36 8.50 29.23 22.63
CA GLY A 36 7.40 28.65 21.84
C GLY A 36 7.91 27.40 21.11
N HIS A 37 7.18 26.32 21.16
CA HIS A 37 7.47 25.15 20.32
C HIS A 37 7.25 25.54 18.86
N LEU A 38 8.35 25.85 18.16
CA LEU A 38 8.39 26.09 16.73
C LEU A 38 8.30 24.74 16.00
N ALA A 39 7.18 24.50 15.29
CA ALA A 39 7.14 23.49 14.27
C ALA A 39 8.01 23.98 13.10
N GLN A 40 9.14 23.31 12.86
CA GLN A 40 10.06 23.67 11.78
C GLN A 40 9.68 22.87 10.53
N LEU A 41 9.18 23.57 9.50
CA LEU A 41 9.14 23.06 8.13
C LEU A 41 10.50 23.40 7.48
N SER A 42 11.29 22.38 7.17
CA SER A 42 12.58 22.56 6.52
C SER A 42 12.50 22.09 5.06
N LEU A 43 12.91 22.96 4.15
CA LEU A 43 12.85 22.74 2.70
C LEU A 43 14.30 22.74 2.16
N TYR A 44 14.80 21.55 1.70
CA TYR A 44 16.15 21.44 1.14
C TYR A 44 16.13 21.06 -0.34
N PRO A 45 17.07 21.58 -1.18
CA PRO A 45 17.17 21.22 -2.59
C PRO A 45 17.97 19.93 -2.83
N ARG A 46 17.57 19.13 -3.83
CA ARG A 46 18.42 18.12 -4.45
C ARG A 46 19.10 18.68 -5.70
N HIS A 47 20.40 18.47 -5.83
CA HIS A 47 21.10 18.64 -7.09
C HIS A 47 20.67 17.53 -8.06
N GLY A 48 19.94 17.87 -9.11
CA GLY A 48 19.56 16.96 -10.17
C GLY A 48 20.37 17.26 -11.44
N SER A 49 20.86 16.22 -12.05
CA SER A 49 21.62 16.18 -13.29
C SER A 49 20.98 16.92 -14.44
N SER A 50 21.83 17.55 -15.26
CA SER A 50 21.54 18.43 -16.38
C SER A 50 20.56 17.87 -17.41
N PHE A 51 19.44 18.56 -17.57
CA PHE A 51 18.73 18.66 -18.82
C PHE A 51 18.74 20.11 -19.30
N ARG A 52 19.21 20.35 -20.55
CA ARG A 52 19.31 21.67 -21.15
C ARG A 52 17.91 22.21 -21.47
N GLY A 53 17.27 22.82 -20.49
CA GLY A 53 16.15 23.72 -20.59
C GLY A 53 16.26 24.66 -19.39
N ARG A 54 16.18 25.98 -19.61
CA ARG A 54 16.30 26.96 -18.52
C ARG A 54 15.15 26.75 -17.52
N HIS A 55 15.35 25.90 -16.52
CA HIS A 55 14.46 25.76 -15.38
C HIS A 55 14.91 26.72 -14.29
N VAL A 56 14.05 27.66 -13.94
CA VAL A 56 14.22 28.49 -12.76
C VAL A 56 13.57 27.74 -11.61
N SER A 57 14.37 27.17 -10.72
CA SER A 57 13.88 26.56 -9.47
C SER A 57 14.01 27.57 -8.35
N TYR A 58 12.93 27.86 -7.65
CA TYR A 58 12.92 28.69 -6.44
C TYR A 58 12.86 27.78 -5.22
N HIS A 59 13.67 28.10 -4.22
CA HIS A 59 13.78 27.32 -2.99
C HIS A 59 13.47 28.23 -1.80
N HIS A 60 12.49 27.89 -1.00
CA HIS A 60 12.18 28.60 0.24
C HIS A 60 12.14 27.67 1.45
N SER A 61 12.66 28.18 2.57
CA SER A 61 12.54 27.54 3.89
C SER A 61 11.57 28.34 4.74
N ILE A 62 10.54 27.69 5.30
CA ILE A 62 9.56 28.36 6.14
C ILE A 62 9.60 27.76 7.53
N ALA A 63 9.79 28.64 8.53
CA ALA A 63 9.54 28.35 9.94
C ALA A 63 8.14 28.91 10.28
N ILE A 64 7.24 28.05 10.73
CA ILE A 64 5.89 28.46 11.11
C ILE A 64 5.81 28.59 12.63
N ASP A 65 5.53 29.81 13.07
CA ASP A 65 5.11 30.08 14.44
C ASP A 65 3.59 29.91 14.53
N SER A 66 3.13 28.86 15.21
CA SER A 66 1.73 28.51 15.36
C SER A 66 0.89 29.56 16.12
N THR A 67 1.53 30.59 16.66
CA THR A 67 0.87 31.65 17.45
C THR A 67 0.56 32.93 16.66
N ARG A 68 1.01 33.06 15.39
CA ARG A 68 0.77 34.25 14.56
C ARG A 68 0.39 33.86 13.13
N LEU A 69 -0.82 33.32 12.96
CA LEU A 69 -1.55 33.44 11.70
C LEU A 69 -2.19 34.83 11.64
N ALA A 70 -1.39 35.87 11.54
CA ALA A 70 -1.86 37.18 11.18
C ALA A 70 -1.95 37.22 9.65
N LEU A 71 -3.15 37.16 9.09
CA LEU A 71 -3.46 37.59 7.74
C LEU A 71 -3.00 39.04 7.58
N VAL A 72 -1.84 39.25 6.98
CA VAL A 72 -1.40 40.59 6.59
C VAL A 72 -2.24 41.00 5.38
N SER A 73 -3.33 41.67 5.64
CA SER A 73 -4.05 42.44 4.62
C SER A 73 -3.20 43.66 4.24
N THR A 74 -2.38 43.55 3.20
CA THR A 74 -1.82 44.72 2.55
C THR A 74 -2.72 45.10 1.39
N SER A 75 -3.39 46.22 1.57
CA SER A 75 -4.17 46.90 0.55
C SER A 75 -3.28 47.35 -0.63
N ASP A 76 -3.25 46.57 -1.70
CA ASP A 76 -2.98 47.06 -3.03
C ASP A 76 -3.82 46.30 -4.06
N HIS A 77 -4.81 47.00 -4.56
CA HIS A 77 -5.86 46.50 -5.46
C HIS A 77 -5.30 46.23 -6.85
N ARG A 78 -4.83 45.04 -7.16
CA ARG A 78 -4.91 44.37 -8.50
C ARG A 78 -4.65 42.89 -8.37
N HIS A 79 -5.72 42.06 -8.44
CA HIS A 79 -5.74 40.62 -8.32
C HIS A 79 -5.39 40.09 -6.89
N THR A 80 -6.25 40.40 -5.92
CA THR A 80 -6.28 39.63 -4.68
C THR A 80 -6.79 38.21 -5.01
N PRO A 81 -6.01 37.16 -4.76
CA PRO A 81 -6.57 35.81 -4.78
C PRO A 81 -7.70 35.75 -3.75
N GLU A 82 -8.84 35.17 -4.15
CA GLU A 82 -9.91 34.87 -3.19
C GLU A 82 -9.31 34.13 -2.01
N VAL A 83 -9.45 34.69 -0.80
CA VAL A 83 -8.90 34.08 0.43
C VAL A 83 -9.73 32.85 0.71
N ILE A 84 -9.14 31.66 0.62
CA ILE A 84 -9.80 30.43 1.06
C ILE A 84 -10.21 30.61 2.53
N ASP A 85 -11.47 30.29 2.85
CA ASP A 85 -11.89 30.15 4.23
C ASP A 85 -11.06 29.05 4.92
N THR A 86 -10.18 29.48 5.82
CA THR A 86 -9.26 28.59 6.55
C THR A 86 -10.00 27.47 7.28
N VAL A 87 -11.19 27.72 7.79
CA VAL A 87 -12.01 26.71 8.48
C VAL A 87 -12.49 25.65 7.48
N ARG A 88 -13.03 26.09 6.34
CA ARG A 88 -13.46 25.22 5.25
C ARG A 88 -12.32 24.38 4.70
N PHE A 89 -11.14 24.99 4.50
CA PHE A 89 -9.93 24.30 4.06
C PHE A 89 -9.51 23.22 5.06
N LEU A 90 -9.40 23.54 6.34
CA LEU A 90 -9.05 22.58 7.38
C LEU A 90 -10.08 21.45 7.48
N GLN A 91 -11.37 21.76 7.42
CA GLN A 91 -12.42 20.76 7.40
C GLN A 91 -12.27 19.81 6.21
N ALA A 92 -11.96 20.31 5.01
CA ALA A 92 -11.78 19.51 3.82
C ALA A 92 -10.56 18.56 3.93
N VAL A 93 -9.39 19.08 4.30
CA VAL A 93 -8.15 18.27 4.37
C VAL A 93 -8.09 17.33 5.57
N THR A 94 -8.92 17.55 6.61
CA THR A 94 -9.03 16.66 7.78
C THR A 94 -10.21 15.71 7.74
N ALA A 95 -11.05 15.78 6.69
CA ALA A 95 -12.24 14.95 6.55
C ALA A 95 -11.93 13.46 6.39
N SER A 96 -10.74 13.12 5.90
CA SER A 96 -10.30 11.75 5.68
C SER A 96 -8.89 11.50 6.23
N LEU A 97 -8.58 10.22 6.44
CA LEU A 97 -7.24 9.72 6.72
C LEU A 97 -6.61 9.03 5.50
N GLU A 98 -7.32 8.90 4.38
CA GLU A 98 -6.79 8.38 3.14
C GLU A 98 -5.93 9.45 2.46
N LEU A 99 -4.69 9.09 2.11
CA LEU A 99 -3.70 10.05 1.64
C LEU A 99 -4.08 10.70 0.31
N ASP A 100 -4.69 9.95 -0.59
CA ASP A 100 -5.21 10.42 -1.88
C ASP A 100 -6.40 11.38 -1.71
N GLU A 101 -7.29 11.13 -0.76
CA GLU A 101 -8.41 12.03 -0.43
C GLU A 101 -7.93 13.35 0.20
N VAL A 102 -6.93 13.29 1.09
CA VAL A 102 -6.32 14.49 1.67
C VAL A 102 -5.68 15.36 0.59
N PHE A 103 -4.91 14.76 -0.32
CA PHE A 103 -4.32 15.52 -1.43
C PHE A 103 -5.34 15.93 -2.48
N GLY A 104 -6.39 15.15 -2.71
CA GLY A 104 -7.52 15.52 -3.54
C GLY A 104 -8.23 16.77 -3.01
N ALA A 105 -8.54 16.80 -1.71
CA ALA A 105 -9.15 17.95 -1.04
C ALA A 105 -8.23 19.19 -1.04
N PHE A 106 -6.94 19.00 -0.75
CA PHE A 106 -5.93 20.07 -0.84
C PHE A 106 -5.90 20.68 -2.23
N ASN A 107 -5.82 19.82 -3.27
CA ASN A 107 -5.79 20.25 -4.66
C ASN A 107 -7.08 20.97 -5.09
N ALA A 108 -8.25 20.48 -4.68
CA ALA A 108 -9.53 21.11 -4.98
C ALA A 108 -9.60 22.53 -4.39
N CYS A 109 -9.21 22.69 -3.12
CA CYS A 109 -9.14 24.00 -2.47
C CYS A 109 -8.12 24.93 -3.14
N LEU A 110 -6.97 24.39 -3.55
CA LEU A 110 -5.94 25.17 -4.22
C LEU A 110 -6.42 25.69 -5.58
N HIS A 111 -7.20 24.88 -6.32
CA HIS A 111 -7.78 25.23 -7.61
C HIS A 111 -8.80 26.38 -7.54
N GLU A 112 -9.46 26.55 -6.37
CA GLU A 112 -10.37 27.69 -6.15
C GLU A 112 -9.63 29.04 -6.13
N VAL A 113 -8.31 29.04 -5.85
CA VAL A 113 -7.51 30.27 -5.69
C VAL A 113 -6.65 30.57 -6.89
N PHE A 114 -6.03 29.60 -7.49
CA PHE A 114 -5.28 29.74 -8.72
C PHE A 114 -5.24 28.46 -9.54
N GLU A 115 -5.23 28.64 -10.88
CA GLU A 115 -5.13 27.53 -11.81
C GLU A 115 -3.73 26.93 -11.80
N HIS A 116 -3.67 25.62 -11.75
CA HIS A 116 -2.48 24.82 -12.00
C HIS A 116 -2.85 23.60 -12.84
N ASP A 117 -1.89 23.13 -13.67
CA ASP A 117 -2.14 22.06 -14.63
C ASP A 117 -2.02 20.67 -13.99
N GLY A 118 -1.18 20.54 -12.97
CA GLY A 118 -0.98 19.27 -12.30
C GLY A 118 -0.20 19.39 -11.00
N TRP A 119 -0.24 18.29 -10.26
CA TRP A 119 0.47 18.14 -9.00
C TRP A 119 1.03 16.72 -8.84
N GLU A 120 2.05 16.59 -8.02
CA GLU A 120 2.71 15.35 -7.68
C GLU A 120 3.09 15.39 -6.20
N TYR A 121 2.81 14.30 -5.49
CA TYR A 121 3.29 14.07 -4.13
C TYR A 121 4.10 12.78 -4.08
N GLN A 122 5.25 12.85 -3.43
CA GLN A 122 6.15 11.74 -3.21
C GLN A 122 6.46 11.64 -1.73
N ALA A 123 6.02 10.55 -1.10
CA ALA A 123 6.31 10.29 0.31
C ALA A 123 7.82 10.03 0.54
N PRO A 124 8.32 10.15 1.79
CA PRO A 124 9.67 9.72 2.12
C PRO A 124 9.87 8.25 1.73
N ASP A 125 11.10 7.92 1.29
CA ASP A 125 11.51 6.55 0.93
C ASP A 125 10.70 5.90 -0.21
N ASP A 126 10.07 6.73 -1.07
CA ASP A 126 9.25 6.31 -2.20
C ASP A 126 8.06 5.40 -1.83
N GLU A 127 7.61 5.45 -0.58
CA GLU A 127 6.52 4.60 -0.07
C GLU A 127 5.18 4.83 -0.78
N PHE A 128 4.88 6.10 -1.10
CA PHE A 128 3.65 6.53 -1.77
C PHE A 128 3.98 7.56 -2.83
N HIS A 129 3.38 7.43 -3.99
CA HIS A 129 3.48 8.38 -5.09
C HIS A 129 2.09 8.66 -5.64
N LEU A 130 1.65 9.90 -5.52
CA LEU A 130 0.35 10.37 -5.99
C LEU A 130 0.55 11.46 -7.03
N THR A 131 -0.27 11.45 -8.06
CA THR A 131 -0.23 12.46 -9.13
C THR A 131 -1.64 12.84 -9.54
N GLY A 132 -1.81 14.09 -9.98
CA GLY A 132 -3.06 14.56 -10.56
C GLY A 132 -2.82 15.61 -11.63
N GLY A 133 -3.71 15.68 -12.61
CA GLY A 133 -3.62 16.65 -13.71
C GLY A 133 -2.56 16.31 -14.77
N ARG A 134 -1.94 17.32 -15.36
CA ARG A 134 -0.99 17.23 -16.48
C ARG A 134 0.36 17.82 -16.10
N THR A 135 1.42 17.28 -16.67
CA THR A 135 2.76 17.89 -16.55
C THR A 135 2.82 19.21 -17.31
N ALA A 136 3.50 20.21 -16.74
CA ALA A 136 3.65 21.53 -17.33
C ALA A 136 5.08 22.07 -17.12
N PRO A 137 5.53 23.08 -17.95
CA PRO A 137 6.93 23.50 -18.00
C PRO A 137 7.42 24.24 -16.76
N HIS A 138 6.54 24.93 -16.02
CA HIS A 138 6.90 25.63 -14.80
C HIS A 138 6.46 24.81 -13.59
N ARG A 139 7.38 24.59 -12.66
CA ARG A 139 7.11 23.82 -11.44
C ARG A 139 7.68 24.51 -10.22
N ILE A 140 7.00 24.35 -9.10
CA ILE A 140 7.49 24.65 -7.77
C ILE A 140 7.53 23.36 -6.96
N GLU A 141 8.52 23.23 -6.09
CA GLU A 141 8.75 22.04 -5.27
C GLU A 141 8.88 22.43 -3.81
N TYR A 142 8.12 21.76 -2.96
CA TYR A 142 8.16 21.93 -1.51
C TYR A 142 8.49 20.62 -0.83
N ARG A 143 9.47 20.65 0.06
CA ARG A 143 9.74 19.55 0.98
C ARG A 143 9.01 19.79 2.27
N LEU A 144 8.16 18.86 2.64
CA LEU A 144 7.33 18.94 3.82
C LEU A 144 8.03 18.27 4.99
N THR A 145 8.19 19.02 6.08
CA THR A 145 8.67 18.50 7.36
C THR A 145 7.83 19.08 8.48
N LEU A 146 7.42 18.23 9.43
CA LEU A 146 6.68 18.64 10.60
C LEU A 146 7.32 18.01 11.84
N ASN A 147 7.70 18.84 12.82
CA ASN A 147 8.36 18.41 14.08
C ASN A 147 9.62 17.54 13.81
N GLY A 148 10.42 17.90 12.80
CA GLY A 148 11.62 17.15 12.40
C GLY A 148 11.36 15.86 11.62
N GLN A 149 10.11 15.46 11.44
CA GLN A 149 9.73 14.30 10.62
C GLN A 149 9.52 14.73 9.16
N ALA A 150 10.18 14.06 8.22
CA ALA A 150 9.93 14.25 6.79
C ALA A 150 8.54 13.70 6.43
N LEU A 151 7.76 14.51 5.72
CA LEU A 151 6.43 14.13 5.22
C LEU A 151 6.44 13.91 3.70
N GLY A 152 7.55 14.18 3.01
CA GLY A 152 7.69 14.00 1.58
C GLY A 152 7.87 15.30 0.81
N VAL A 153 7.64 15.21 -0.50
CA VAL A 153 7.81 16.30 -1.46
C VAL A 153 6.52 16.48 -2.24
N ILE A 154 6.03 17.71 -2.32
CA ILE A 154 4.94 18.08 -3.21
C ILE A 154 5.46 18.98 -4.33
N ARG A 155 5.00 18.74 -5.55
CA ARG A 155 5.28 19.54 -6.75
C ARG A 155 3.99 20.03 -7.35
N LEU A 156 3.94 21.32 -7.68
CA LEU A 156 2.85 21.90 -8.45
C LEU A 156 3.39 22.34 -9.82
N MET A 157 2.61 22.13 -10.85
CA MET A 157 3.02 22.38 -12.24
C MET A 157 1.97 23.18 -12.98
N ARG A 158 2.42 24.15 -13.81
CA ARG A 158 1.53 24.90 -14.71
C ARG A 158 2.26 25.51 -15.91
N GLY A 159 1.49 26.03 -16.89
CA GLY A 159 2.00 26.62 -18.13
C GLY A 159 2.70 27.97 -17.95
N ARG A 160 2.46 28.72 -16.85
CA ARG A 160 3.06 30.04 -16.56
C ARG A 160 3.86 30.01 -15.25
N ARG A 161 4.72 31.04 -15.04
CA ARG A 161 5.51 31.14 -13.80
C ARG A 161 4.60 31.41 -12.59
N PHE A 162 4.97 30.85 -11.44
CA PHE A 162 4.35 31.17 -10.17
C PHE A 162 4.92 32.48 -9.65
N SER A 163 4.06 33.42 -9.20
CA SER A 163 4.48 34.65 -8.53
C SER A 163 4.92 34.34 -7.09
N GLU A 164 5.65 35.28 -6.47
CA GLU A 164 6.05 35.14 -5.07
C GLU A 164 4.84 35.10 -4.11
N ASP A 165 3.78 35.86 -4.43
CA ASP A 165 2.56 35.88 -3.63
C ASP A 165 1.83 34.53 -3.69
N GLU A 166 1.71 33.93 -4.88
CA GLU A 166 1.15 32.62 -5.06
C GLU A 166 1.97 31.55 -4.34
N GLN A 167 3.30 31.63 -4.37
CA GLN A 167 4.17 30.71 -3.65
C GLN A 167 3.97 30.84 -2.14
N ARG A 168 3.96 32.04 -1.59
CA ARG A 168 3.67 32.27 -0.16
C ARG A 168 2.29 31.74 0.25
N TYR A 169 1.30 31.88 -0.63
CA TYR A 169 -0.03 31.35 -0.38
C TYR A 169 -0.05 29.83 -0.31
N VAL A 170 0.58 29.15 -1.26
CA VAL A 170 0.73 27.68 -1.24
C VAL A 170 1.46 27.21 0.00
N GLU A 171 2.52 27.92 0.40
CA GLU A 171 3.28 27.64 1.63
C GLU A 171 2.40 27.70 2.87
N GLY A 172 1.54 28.72 2.96
CA GLY A 172 0.57 28.86 4.05
C GLY A 172 -0.42 27.68 4.11
N LEU A 173 -0.95 27.30 2.95
CA LEU A 173 -1.87 26.15 2.87
C LEU A 173 -1.18 24.81 3.20
N LEU A 174 0.04 24.60 2.72
CA LEU A 174 0.83 23.41 3.07
C LEU A 174 1.12 23.32 4.54
N ALA A 175 1.41 24.45 5.18
CA ALA A 175 1.60 24.53 6.61
C ALA A 175 0.35 24.11 7.40
N LEU A 176 -0.82 24.56 6.95
CA LEU A 176 -2.10 24.18 7.56
C LEU A 176 -2.46 22.72 7.30
N ALA A 177 -2.13 22.18 6.12
CA ALA A 177 -2.39 20.78 5.77
C ALA A 177 -1.38 19.79 6.37
N ALA A 178 -0.18 20.22 6.78
CA ALA A 178 0.89 19.34 7.22
C ALA A 178 0.49 18.34 8.34
N PRO A 179 -0.29 18.73 9.38
CA PRO A 179 -0.78 17.77 10.38
C PRO A 179 -1.70 16.71 9.79
N ALA A 180 -2.60 17.09 8.86
CA ALA A 180 -3.49 16.15 8.18
C ALA A 180 -2.70 15.16 7.30
N ILE A 181 -1.73 15.67 6.53
CA ILE A 181 -0.80 14.85 5.72
C ILE A 181 -0.01 13.89 6.62
N GLN A 182 0.50 14.35 7.78
CA GLN A 182 1.20 13.49 8.73
C GLN A 182 0.32 12.36 9.25
N ASN A 183 -0.93 12.67 9.62
CA ASN A 183 -1.87 11.67 10.11
C ASN A 183 -2.25 10.67 9.03
N ALA A 184 -2.55 11.14 7.82
CA ALA A 184 -2.84 10.28 6.67
C ALA A 184 -1.66 9.37 6.30
N LEU A 185 -0.43 9.90 6.32
CA LEU A 185 0.78 9.11 6.07
C LEU A 185 1.00 8.02 7.14
N ARG A 186 0.79 8.37 8.42
CA ARG A 186 0.83 7.39 9.52
C ARG A 186 -0.23 6.32 9.39
N PHE A 187 -1.45 6.72 9.07
CA PHE A 187 -2.57 5.80 8.85
C PHE A 187 -2.28 4.85 7.68
N SER A 188 -1.85 5.36 6.54
CA SER A 188 -1.50 4.56 5.36
C SER A 188 -0.38 3.54 5.67
N ARG A 189 0.61 3.92 6.49
CA ARG A 189 1.67 3.01 6.97
C ARG A 189 1.12 1.90 7.86
N LEU A 190 0.23 2.24 8.79
CA LEU A 190 -0.44 1.26 9.66
C LEU A 190 -1.28 0.28 8.85
N VAL A 191 -2.08 0.78 7.90
CA VAL A 191 -2.88 -0.07 7.01
C VAL A 191 -1.97 -1.01 6.21
N ARG A 192 -0.86 -0.51 5.65
CA ARG A 192 0.13 -1.36 4.96
C ARG A 192 0.70 -2.46 5.84
N GLN A 193 0.99 -2.16 7.11
CA GLN A 193 1.47 -3.17 8.06
C GLN A 193 0.40 -4.24 8.33
N LEU A 194 -0.88 -3.84 8.40
CA LEU A 194 -2.00 -4.77 8.57
C LEU A 194 -2.27 -5.62 7.32
N ASP A 195 -1.88 -5.16 6.14
CA ASP A 195 -2.13 -5.81 4.86
C ASP A 195 -0.92 -6.61 4.34
N SER A 196 0.19 -6.65 5.07
CA SER A 196 1.39 -7.39 4.71
C SER A 196 1.59 -8.65 5.57
N ASP A 197 2.21 -9.68 4.97
CA ASP A 197 2.73 -10.84 5.69
C ASP A 197 4.08 -10.48 6.34
N PRO A 198 4.23 -10.62 7.66
CA PRO A 198 5.41 -10.13 8.37
C PRO A 198 6.71 -10.89 8.02
N LEU A 199 6.61 -12.14 7.55
CA LEU A 199 7.77 -12.93 7.18
C LEU A 199 8.29 -12.58 5.78
N THR A 200 7.37 -12.47 4.82
CA THR A 200 7.72 -12.36 3.40
C THR A 200 7.65 -10.93 2.86
N GLY A 201 6.95 -10.04 3.56
CA GLY A 201 6.68 -8.68 3.11
C GLY A 201 5.84 -8.62 1.81
N LEU A 202 5.13 -9.70 1.46
CA LEU A 202 4.07 -9.72 0.47
C LEU A 202 2.75 -9.25 1.09
N GLY A 203 1.73 -9.03 0.27
CA GLY A 203 0.37 -8.90 0.79
C GLY A 203 -0.03 -10.14 1.61
N ASN A 204 -0.93 -9.96 2.56
CA ASN A 204 -1.54 -11.06 3.28
C ASN A 204 -2.95 -11.37 2.73
N ARG A 205 -3.68 -12.31 3.37
CA ARG A 205 -5.05 -12.67 2.99
C ARG A 205 -5.97 -11.45 2.90
N ARG A 206 -5.87 -10.52 3.86
CA ARG A 206 -6.70 -9.30 3.88
C ARG A 206 -6.43 -8.41 2.67
N ALA A 207 -5.16 -8.22 2.32
CA ALA A 207 -4.76 -7.46 1.14
C ALA A 207 -5.37 -8.03 -0.15
N LEU A 208 -5.39 -9.38 -0.30
CA LEU A 208 -6.01 -10.03 -1.45
C LEU A 208 -7.49 -9.65 -1.60
N TRP A 209 -8.26 -9.74 -0.51
CA TRP A 209 -9.69 -9.47 -0.57
C TRP A 209 -10.00 -8.01 -0.80
N ILE A 210 -9.35 -7.08 -0.08
CA ILE A 210 -9.59 -5.64 -0.23
C ILE A 210 -9.22 -5.17 -1.65
N GLN A 211 -8.00 -5.47 -2.10
CA GLN A 211 -7.53 -5.01 -3.41
C GLN A 211 -8.20 -5.80 -4.55
N GLY A 212 -8.46 -7.08 -4.32
CA GLY A 212 -9.10 -7.95 -5.31
C GLY A 212 -10.53 -7.54 -5.63
N GLU A 213 -11.34 -7.21 -4.63
CA GLU A 213 -12.71 -6.70 -4.84
C GLU A 213 -12.71 -5.36 -5.60
N ARG A 214 -11.76 -4.47 -5.28
CA ARG A 214 -11.60 -3.21 -5.99
C ARG A 214 -11.28 -3.44 -7.47
N TRP A 215 -10.29 -4.28 -7.76
CA TRP A 215 -9.88 -4.57 -9.14
C TRP A 215 -10.93 -5.38 -9.91
N LEU A 216 -11.68 -6.25 -9.23
CA LEU A 216 -12.81 -6.94 -9.82
C LEU A 216 -13.89 -5.97 -10.29
N ALA A 217 -14.27 -5.00 -9.44
CA ALA A 217 -15.24 -3.96 -9.79
C ALA A 217 -14.77 -3.09 -10.96
N GLU A 218 -13.49 -2.73 -10.98
CA GLU A 218 -12.84 -1.96 -12.05
C GLU A 218 -12.81 -2.74 -13.37
N SER A 219 -12.39 -4.01 -13.31
CA SER A 219 -12.33 -4.92 -14.48
C SER A 219 -13.71 -5.14 -15.10
N LEU A 220 -14.73 -5.31 -14.29
CA LEU A 220 -16.12 -5.46 -14.78
C LEU A 220 -16.63 -4.16 -15.42
N ARG A 221 -16.31 -3.00 -14.85
CA ARG A 221 -16.71 -1.68 -15.36
C ARG A 221 -16.05 -1.38 -16.71
N HIS A 222 -14.74 -1.60 -16.82
CA HIS A 222 -13.96 -1.25 -18.00
C HIS A 222 -13.77 -2.40 -19.00
N ARG A 223 -14.29 -3.59 -18.67
CA ARG A 223 -14.12 -4.82 -19.46
C ARG A 223 -12.66 -5.20 -19.70
N HIS A 224 -11.80 -4.89 -18.73
CA HIS A 224 -10.42 -5.35 -18.74
C HIS A 224 -10.32 -6.77 -18.14
N PRO A 225 -9.46 -7.64 -18.66
CA PRO A 225 -9.27 -8.95 -18.09
C PRO A 225 -8.60 -8.84 -16.71
N LEU A 226 -9.00 -9.71 -15.80
CA LEU A 226 -8.37 -9.89 -14.49
C LEU A 226 -8.10 -11.38 -14.30
N SER A 227 -6.87 -11.75 -14.01
CA SER A 227 -6.49 -13.14 -13.77
C SER A 227 -5.91 -13.33 -12.37
N LEU A 228 -6.01 -14.55 -11.87
CA LEU A 228 -5.50 -14.95 -10.58
C LEU A 228 -4.70 -16.25 -10.71
N LEU A 229 -3.52 -16.28 -10.09
CA LEU A 229 -2.71 -17.47 -9.93
C LEU A 229 -2.74 -17.90 -8.47
N VAL A 230 -2.95 -19.19 -8.23
CA VAL A 230 -2.74 -19.83 -6.92
C VAL A 230 -1.51 -20.71 -7.02
N LEU A 231 -0.60 -20.56 -6.07
CA LEU A 231 0.67 -21.29 -6.02
C LEU A 231 0.77 -22.02 -4.67
N ASP A 232 1.36 -23.20 -4.70
CA ASP A 232 1.65 -23.99 -3.51
C ASP A 232 3.04 -24.62 -3.67
N LEU A 233 3.81 -24.65 -2.59
CA LEU A 233 5.18 -25.20 -2.60
C LEU A 233 5.15 -26.70 -2.46
N ASP A 234 5.69 -27.40 -3.46
CA ASP A 234 5.77 -28.84 -3.43
C ASP A 234 6.71 -29.30 -2.32
N PHE A 235 6.25 -30.23 -1.47
CA PHE A 235 7.01 -30.84 -0.38
C PHE A 235 7.48 -29.89 0.73
N PHE A 236 6.85 -28.71 0.90
CA PHE A 236 7.26 -27.73 1.90
C PHE A 236 7.23 -28.27 3.34
N LYS A 237 6.22 -29.09 3.66
CA LYS A 237 6.16 -29.76 4.95
C LYS A 237 7.38 -30.67 5.20
N ALA A 238 7.80 -31.44 4.18
CA ALA A 238 8.99 -32.29 4.30
C ALA A 238 10.28 -31.49 4.52
N ILE A 239 10.38 -30.28 3.92
CA ILE A 239 11.50 -29.35 4.15
C ILE A 239 11.51 -28.94 5.63
N ASN A 240 10.35 -28.53 6.18
CA ASN A 240 10.24 -28.16 7.59
C ASN A 240 10.57 -29.32 8.53
N ASP A 241 10.02 -30.50 8.26
CA ASP A 241 10.20 -31.69 9.08
C ASP A 241 11.66 -32.16 9.09
N THR A 242 12.40 -31.96 8.00
CA THR A 242 13.80 -32.40 7.84
C THR A 242 14.81 -31.36 8.31
N HIS A 243 14.60 -30.07 7.97
CA HIS A 243 15.59 -29.02 8.16
C HIS A 243 15.17 -27.94 9.17
N GLY A 244 13.94 -28.07 9.73
CA GLY A 244 13.38 -27.13 10.70
C GLY A 244 12.75 -25.88 10.08
N HIS A 245 11.88 -25.24 10.86
CA HIS A 245 11.15 -24.02 10.44
C HIS A 245 12.05 -22.86 9.98
N PRO A 246 13.26 -22.62 10.56
CA PRO A 246 14.10 -21.52 10.08
C PRO A 246 14.54 -21.67 8.62
N VAL A 247 14.72 -22.90 8.13
CA VAL A 247 15.04 -23.17 6.73
C VAL A 247 13.79 -23.02 5.86
N GLY A 248 12.63 -23.48 6.34
CA GLY A 248 11.36 -23.24 5.69
C GLY A 248 11.05 -21.74 5.53
N ASP A 249 11.32 -20.93 6.55
CA ASP A 249 11.16 -19.47 6.49
C ASP A 249 12.06 -18.84 5.43
N GLN A 250 13.30 -19.30 5.28
CA GLN A 250 14.19 -18.85 4.20
C GLN A 250 13.65 -19.23 2.81
N VAL A 251 13.06 -20.43 2.67
CA VAL A 251 12.39 -20.85 1.43
C VAL A 251 11.24 -19.90 1.11
N LEU A 252 10.36 -19.61 2.08
CA LEU A 252 9.24 -18.67 1.90
C LEU A 252 9.71 -17.26 1.50
N CYS A 253 10.75 -16.74 2.15
CA CYS A 253 11.35 -15.46 1.80
C CYS A 253 11.94 -15.46 0.38
N ARG A 254 12.59 -16.55 -0.03
CA ARG A 254 13.13 -16.69 -1.39
C ARG A 254 12.03 -16.75 -2.44
N VAL A 255 10.92 -17.45 -2.16
CA VAL A 255 9.73 -17.44 -3.02
C VAL A 255 9.18 -16.04 -3.18
N ALA A 256 9.00 -15.32 -2.09
CA ALA A 256 8.50 -13.94 -2.11
C ALA A 256 9.38 -12.99 -2.95
N GLN A 257 10.70 -13.08 -2.79
CA GLN A 257 11.66 -12.32 -3.59
C GLN A 257 11.55 -12.66 -5.08
N THR A 258 11.39 -13.94 -5.39
CA THR A 258 11.26 -14.40 -6.79
C THR A 258 9.93 -13.94 -7.39
N LEU A 259 8.83 -14.00 -6.65
CA LEU A 259 7.54 -13.47 -7.09
C LEU A 259 7.65 -11.98 -7.42
N LYS A 260 8.18 -11.15 -6.50
CA LYS A 260 8.38 -9.71 -6.74
C LYS A 260 9.27 -9.41 -7.96
N ALA A 261 10.29 -10.25 -8.21
CA ALA A 261 11.20 -10.06 -9.34
C ALA A 261 10.60 -10.50 -10.68
N THR A 262 9.61 -11.40 -10.67
CA THR A 262 9.02 -11.98 -11.88
C THR A 262 7.66 -11.41 -12.26
N THR A 263 7.04 -10.62 -11.39
CA THR A 263 5.77 -9.92 -11.60
C THR A 263 6.00 -8.43 -11.83
N ARG A 264 4.98 -7.72 -12.30
CA ARG A 264 5.00 -6.27 -12.51
C ARG A 264 4.72 -5.55 -11.18
N ALA A 265 5.08 -4.27 -11.09
CA ALA A 265 4.71 -3.43 -9.94
C ALA A 265 3.20 -3.26 -9.78
N SER A 266 2.43 -3.41 -10.87
CA SER A 266 0.96 -3.40 -10.88
C SER A 266 0.33 -4.70 -10.38
N ASP A 267 1.09 -5.79 -10.28
CA ASP A 267 0.58 -7.10 -9.88
C ASP A 267 0.62 -7.21 -8.35
N LEU A 268 -0.38 -7.86 -7.76
CA LEU A 268 -0.43 -8.07 -6.32
C LEU A 268 0.03 -9.49 -5.99
N CYS A 269 1.16 -9.59 -5.29
CA CYS A 269 1.65 -10.84 -4.74
C CYS A 269 1.25 -10.95 -3.26
N VAL A 270 0.65 -12.08 -2.90
CA VAL A 270 0.08 -12.35 -1.57
C VAL A 270 0.56 -13.69 -1.05
N ARG A 271 0.78 -13.79 0.27
CA ARG A 271 0.89 -15.06 0.99
C ARG A 271 -0.38 -15.26 1.81
N LEU A 272 -1.12 -16.34 1.55
CA LEU A 272 -2.36 -16.64 2.27
C LEU A 272 -2.11 -17.25 3.65
N GLY A 273 -1.01 -17.95 3.81
CA GLY A 273 -0.57 -18.66 5.02
C GLY A 273 0.19 -19.92 4.63
N GLY A 274 0.98 -20.47 5.55
CA GLY A 274 1.77 -21.67 5.27
C GLY A 274 2.64 -21.50 4.02
N ASP A 275 2.44 -22.37 3.04
CA ASP A 275 3.14 -22.45 1.75
C ASP A 275 2.29 -22.00 0.55
N GLU A 276 1.14 -21.37 0.81
CA GLU A 276 0.20 -20.91 -0.21
C GLU A 276 0.45 -19.44 -0.57
N PHE A 277 0.60 -19.18 -1.88
CA PHE A 277 0.76 -17.85 -2.44
C PHE A 277 -0.29 -17.59 -3.53
N VAL A 278 -0.65 -16.32 -3.70
CA VAL A 278 -1.55 -15.86 -4.75
C VAL A 278 -0.92 -14.69 -5.49
N VAL A 279 -1.10 -14.65 -6.82
CA VAL A 279 -0.75 -13.48 -7.62
C VAL A 279 -1.99 -13.04 -8.37
N LEU A 280 -2.42 -11.80 -8.12
CA LEU A 280 -3.52 -11.17 -8.83
C LEU A 280 -2.95 -10.28 -9.94
N LEU A 281 -3.42 -10.48 -11.16
CA LEU A 281 -2.87 -9.91 -12.40
C LEU A 281 -3.93 -9.05 -13.09
N PRO A 282 -3.95 -7.73 -12.87
CA PRO A 282 -4.82 -6.83 -13.61
C PRO A 282 -4.44 -6.77 -15.09
N GLU A 283 -5.40 -6.45 -15.96
CA GLU A 283 -5.23 -6.32 -17.40
C GLU A 283 -4.53 -7.52 -18.07
N THR A 284 -4.81 -8.73 -17.55
CA THR A 284 -4.12 -9.96 -17.96
C THR A 284 -5.13 -11.04 -18.26
N ASP A 285 -5.14 -11.55 -19.49
CA ASP A 285 -5.98 -12.67 -19.93
C ASP A 285 -5.41 -14.03 -19.48
N LEU A 286 -6.17 -15.11 -19.70
CA LEU A 286 -5.77 -16.46 -19.30
C LEU A 286 -4.47 -16.93 -19.94
N LYS A 287 -4.21 -16.53 -21.20
CA LYS A 287 -3.00 -16.93 -21.92
C LYS A 287 -1.78 -16.27 -21.28
N ALA A 288 -1.82 -14.96 -21.10
CA ALA A 288 -0.76 -14.20 -20.46
C ALA A 288 -0.56 -14.63 -18.99
N ALA A 289 -1.65 -14.95 -18.26
CA ALA A 289 -1.58 -15.49 -16.91
C ALA A 289 -0.85 -16.84 -16.86
N LYS A 290 -1.12 -17.75 -17.79
CA LYS A 290 -0.39 -19.04 -17.90
C LYS A 290 1.09 -18.83 -18.25
N GLU A 291 1.41 -17.88 -19.13
CA GLU A 291 2.80 -17.51 -19.43
C GLU A 291 3.52 -16.93 -18.19
N CYS A 292 2.82 -16.13 -17.40
CA CYS A 292 3.33 -15.62 -16.12
C CYS A 292 3.56 -16.77 -15.12
N ALA A 293 2.60 -17.68 -14.98
CA ALA A 293 2.71 -18.86 -14.12
C ALA A 293 3.95 -19.72 -14.48
N GLU A 294 4.16 -19.97 -15.77
CA GLU A 294 5.31 -20.74 -16.24
C GLU A 294 6.64 -19.99 -16.00
N ARG A 295 6.67 -18.66 -16.17
CA ARG A 295 7.83 -17.81 -15.85
C ARG A 295 8.18 -17.90 -14.37
N ILE A 296 7.19 -17.77 -13.48
CA ILE A 296 7.37 -17.90 -12.03
C ILE A 296 7.90 -19.30 -11.68
N ARG A 297 7.27 -20.34 -12.20
CA ARG A 297 7.67 -21.74 -11.96
C ARG A 297 9.14 -22.00 -12.36
N ARG A 298 9.55 -21.54 -13.54
CA ARG A 298 10.95 -21.64 -14.01
C ARG A 298 11.90 -20.85 -13.11
N ALA A 299 11.54 -19.62 -12.76
CA ALA A 299 12.39 -18.81 -11.90
C ALA A 299 12.58 -19.47 -10.53
N LEU A 300 11.52 -20.00 -9.92
CA LEU A 300 11.59 -20.71 -8.65
C LEU A 300 12.41 -22.00 -8.74
N SER A 301 12.28 -22.76 -9.82
CA SER A 301 13.06 -24.01 -10.02
C SER A 301 14.58 -23.79 -10.14
N GLN A 302 15.00 -22.56 -10.40
CA GLN A 302 16.41 -22.16 -10.42
C GLN A 302 16.91 -21.65 -9.06
N GLN A 303 15.99 -21.46 -8.10
CA GLN A 303 16.34 -21.01 -6.75
C GLN A 303 16.65 -22.18 -5.84
N PHE A 304 17.52 -21.92 -4.89
CA PHE A 304 17.83 -22.84 -3.80
C PHE A 304 18.05 -22.05 -2.51
N VAL A 305 17.89 -22.73 -1.41
CA VAL A 305 18.26 -22.26 -0.07
C VAL A 305 19.38 -23.18 0.44
N GLU A 306 20.41 -22.60 1.01
CA GLU A 306 21.52 -23.34 1.59
C GLU A 306 21.28 -23.54 3.09
N THR A 307 21.30 -24.79 3.54
CA THR A 307 21.16 -25.12 4.97
C THR A 307 22.46 -24.79 5.72
N PRO A 308 22.41 -24.69 7.06
CA PRO A 308 23.61 -24.52 7.88
C PRO A 308 24.66 -25.63 7.69
N SER A 309 24.25 -26.81 7.20
CA SER A 309 25.16 -27.94 6.87
C SER A 309 25.74 -27.85 5.46
N GLY A 310 25.41 -26.81 4.68
CA GLY A 310 25.90 -26.64 3.29
C GLY A 310 25.09 -27.39 2.24
N GLU A 311 23.98 -28.04 2.61
CA GLU A 311 23.08 -28.69 1.67
C GLU A 311 22.25 -27.66 0.91
N ARG A 312 22.00 -27.88 -0.40
CA ARG A 312 21.18 -27.01 -1.25
C ARG A 312 19.80 -27.61 -1.45
N ILE A 313 18.79 -26.92 -0.97
CA ILE A 313 17.39 -27.28 -1.11
C ILE A 313 16.80 -26.51 -2.28
N GLY A 314 16.44 -27.21 -3.37
CA GLY A 314 15.76 -26.62 -4.53
C GLY A 314 14.28 -26.35 -4.25
N ILE A 315 13.77 -25.25 -4.83
CA ILE A 315 12.38 -24.83 -4.66
C ILE A 315 11.55 -25.32 -5.83
N ARG A 316 10.43 -25.99 -5.54
CA ARG A 316 9.45 -26.44 -6.54
C ARG A 316 8.08 -25.89 -6.16
N THR A 317 7.28 -25.57 -7.18
CA THR A 317 5.93 -25.08 -6.98
C THR A 317 4.98 -25.62 -8.06
N SER A 318 3.76 -25.85 -7.65
CA SER A 318 2.62 -26.08 -8.53
C SER A 318 1.82 -24.79 -8.65
N VAL A 319 1.27 -24.48 -9.82
CA VAL A 319 0.55 -23.24 -10.09
C VAL A 319 -0.74 -23.54 -10.83
N GLY A 320 -1.84 -22.99 -10.34
CA GLY A 320 -3.13 -22.93 -11.02
C GLY A 320 -3.45 -21.52 -11.47
N ALA A 321 -4.16 -21.36 -12.58
CA ALA A 321 -4.51 -20.06 -13.15
C ALA A 321 -5.98 -20.02 -13.56
N ALA A 322 -6.65 -18.91 -13.24
CA ALA A 322 -8.00 -18.61 -13.71
C ALA A 322 -8.12 -17.15 -14.14
N THR A 323 -9.15 -16.86 -14.96
CA THR A 323 -9.44 -15.50 -15.43
C THR A 323 -10.90 -15.17 -15.16
N LEU A 324 -11.13 -13.93 -14.71
CA LEU A 324 -12.45 -13.40 -14.40
C LEU A 324 -13.39 -13.50 -15.59
N ARG A 325 -14.59 -14.04 -15.35
CA ARG A 325 -15.70 -14.04 -16.30
C ARG A 325 -16.86 -13.19 -15.79
N PRO A 326 -17.71 -12.67 -16.68
CA PRO A 326 -18.89 -11.91 -16.26
C PRO A 326 -19.73 -12.66 -15.22
N GLY A 327 -20.06 -11.99 -14.12
CA GLY A 327 -20.87 -12.56 -13.04
C GLY A 327 -20.10 -13.38 -12.00
N MET A 328 -18.78 -13.56 -12.14
CA MET A 328 -17.96 -14.18 -11.10
C MET A 328 -17.70 -13.22 -9.95
N THR A 329 -17.62 -13.76 -8.75
CA THR A 329 -17.06 -13.12 -7.56
C THR A 329 -15.57 -13.40 -7.47
N LEU A 330 -14.86 -12.65 -6.60
CA LEU A 330 -13.45 -12.91 -6.33
C LEU A 330 -13.23 -14.32 -5.74
N ASP A 331 -14.15 -14.77 -4.89
CA ASP A 331 -14.12 -16.12 -4.31
C ASP A 331 -14.24 -17.18 -5.40
N ALA A 332 -15.18 -17.02 -6.35
CA ALA A 332 -15.33 -17.96 -7.47
C ALA A 332 -14.09 -17.98 -8.38
N LEU A 333 -13.45 -16.84 -8.61
CA LEU A 333 -12.19 -16.75 -9.36
C LEU A 333 -11.06 -17.50 -8.64
N TYR A 334 -10.96 -17.32 -7.32
CA TYR A 334 -9.99 -18.03 -6.49
C TYR A 334 -10.22 -19.55 -6.54
N GLN A 335 -11.46 -20.02 -6.35
CA GLN A 335 -11.82 -21.43 -6.39
C GLN A 335 -11.52 -22.09 -7.74
N GLU A 336 -11.72 -21.38 -8.85
CA GLU A 336 -11.37 -21.89 -10.17
C GLU A 336 -9.84 -22.03 -10.34
N ALA A 337 -9.06 -21.07 -9.86
CA ALA A 337 -7.60 -21.15 -9.89
C ALA A 337 -7.08 -22.28 -8.98
N ASP A 338 -7.68 -22.47 -7.81
CA ASP A 338 -7.35 -23.56 -6.89
C ASP A 338 -7.65 -24.93 -7.48
N THR A 339 -8.80 -25.07 -8.15
CA THR A 339 -9.15 -26.30 -8.91
C THR A 339 -8.11 -26.58 -10.00
N ALA A 340 -7.62 -25.56 -10.70
CA ALA A 340 -6.56 -25.71 -11.69
C ALA A 340 -5.22 -26.10 -11.05
N LEU A 341 -4.90 -25.58 -9.86
CA LEU A 341 -3.72 -25.96 -9.07
C LEU A 341 -3.80 -27.44 -8.67
N TYR A 342 -4.94 -27.87 -8.17
CA TYR A 342 -5.16 -29.27 -7.79
C TYR A 342 -4.93 -30.22 -8.98
N ALA A 343 -5.46 -29.91 -10.16
CA ALA A 343 -5.22 -30.65 -11.37
C ALA A 343 -3.73 -30.68 -11.78
N ALA A 344 -3.02 -29.55 -11.61
CA ALA A 344 -1.60 -29.46 -11.91
C ALA A 344 -0.73 -30.32 -10.97
N LYS A 345 -1.10 -30.44 -9.69
CA LYS A 345 -0.43 -31.34 -8.72
C LYS A 345 -0.58 -32.80 -9.13
N HIS A 346 -1.80 -33.23 -9.45
CA HIS A 346 -2.08 -34.64 -9.77
C HIS A 346 -1.55 -35.09 -11.13
N SER A 347 -1.40 -34.18 -12.11
CA SER A 347 -0.80 -34.52 -13.41
C SER A 347 0.70 -34.82 -13.32
N ARG A 348 1.39 -34.41 -12.25
CA ARG A 348 2.81 -34.68 -12.02
C ARG A 348 3.09 -35.99 -11.28
N ASP A 349 2.11 -36.47 -10.52
CA ASP A 349 2.20 -37.75 -9.81
C ASP A 349 1.97 -38.98 -10.73
N LEU A 350 1.58 -38.75 -11.97
CA LEU A 350 1.54 -39.81 -12.99
C LEU A 350 2.98 -40.06 -13.49
N PRO A 351 3.54 -41.29 -13.33
CA PRO A 351 4.84 -41.60 -13.90
C PRO A 351 4.80 -41.35 -15.42
N PRO A 352 5.93 -40.87 -16.02
CA PRO A 352 5.97 -40.64 -17.46
C PRO A 352 5.54 -41.89 -18.22
N ALA A 353 4.67 -41.68 -19.19
CA ALA A 353 3.99 -42.73 -19.98
C ALA A 353 4.93 -43.61 -20.86
N SER A 354 6.19 -43.80 -20.49
CA SER A 354 7.22 -44.48 -21.23
C SER A 354 7.79 -45.75 -20.58
N VAL A 355 7.06 -46.37 -19.61
CA VAL A 355 7.40 -47.74 -19.18
C VAL A 355 6.12 -48.61 -19.02
N ALA A 356 5.33 -48.72 -20.08
CA ALA A 356 4.37 -49.78 -20.19
C ALA A 356 4.95 -50.86 -21.10
N ARG A 357 5.95 -51.60 -20.63
CA ARG A 357 6.24 -52.94 -21.16
C ARG A 357 5.32 -53.96 -20.51
N ALA A 358 4.51 -54.58 -21.35
CA ALA A 358 3.82 -55.81 -21.20
C ALA A 358 4.08 -56.62 -19.91
N GLY A 359 3.03 -56.85 -19.13
CA GLY A 359 3.09 -57.78 -18.01
C GLY A 359 1.74 -57.98 -17.33
N ARG A 360 0.94 -58.92 -17.84
CA ARG A 360 -0.11 -59.68 -17.13
C ARG A 360 -1.31 -58.94 -16.53
N ARG A 361 -2.44 -59.12 -17.22
CA ARG A 361 -3.80 -59.02 -16.67
C ARG A 361 -3.91 -59.86 -15.39
N ILE A 362 -4.18 -59.22 -14.26
CA ILE A 362 -4.88 -59.85 -13.15
C ILE A 362 -6.11 -58.97 -12.90
N GLY A 363 -7.25 -59.51 -13.26
CA GLY A 363 -8.54 -58.87 -13.00
C GLY A 363 -8.82 -58.82 -11.50
N ARG A 364 -9.16 -57.66 -11.01
CA ARG A 364 -9.96 -57.49 -9.80
C ARG A 364 -11.15 -56.61 -10.16
N SER A 365 -12.29 -57.29 -10.27
CA SER A 365 -13.61 -56.68 -10.33
C SER A 365 -13.90 -56.04 -8.97
N TYR A 366 -14.13 -54.73 -8.94
CA TYR A 366 -14.80 -54.08 -7.83
C TYR A 366 -16.27 -53.89 -8.24
N THR A 367 -17.14 -54.65 -7.60
CA THR A 367 -18.60 -54.53 -7.60
C THR A 367 -18.96 -53.24 -6.85
N LEU A 368 -19.54 -52.30 -7.55
CA LEU A 368 -20.26 -51.16 -6.96
C LEU A 368 -21.62 -51.72 -6.46
N GLY A 369 -21.77 -51.77 -5.13
CA GLY A 369 -23.02 -52.03 -4.45
C GLY A 369 -23.97 -50.85 -4.55
N GLY A 370 -25.15 -51.13 -5.00
CA GLY A 370 -26.47 -50.62 -4.98
C GLY A 370 -26.76 -49.21 -4.42
N LEU A 371 -27.41 -48.43 -5.26
CA LEU A 371 -28.43 -47.47 -4.88
C LEU A 371 -29.61 -47.64 -5.80
N THR A 372 -30.64 -48.23 -5.26
CA THR A 372 -31.99 -48.34 -5.83
C THR A 372 -32.65 -46.97 -5.93
N ALA A 373 -33.08 -46.61 -7.08
CA ALA A 373 -34.06 -45.55 -7.29
C ALA A 373 -35.40 -45.95 -6.71
N CYS A 374 -36.08 -45.06 -5.98
CA CYS A 374 -37.52 -45.07 -5.77
C CYS A 374 -38.11 -43.92 -6.57
N GLU A 375 -38.89 -44.29 -7.56
CA GLU A 375 -39.92 -43.43 -8.16
C GLU A 375 -41.09 -43.29 -7.20
N ALA A 376 -41.58 -42.05 -7.05
CA ALA A 376 -42.98 -41.66 -7.03
C ALA A 376 -43.03 -40.13 -7.07
#